data_a6439b5dac2079296bc6274866563570
#
_entry.id   a6439b5dac2079296bc6274866563570
#
_cell.length_a   1.000
_cell.length_b   1.000
_cell.length_c   1.000
_cell.angle_alpha   90.00
_cell.angle_beta   90.00
_cell.angle_gamma   90.00
#
_symmetry.space_group_name_H-M   'P 1'
#
loop_
_entity.id
_entity.type
_entity.pdbx_description
1 polymer ?
#
loop_
_entity_poly.entity_id
_entity_poly.type
_entity_poly.pdbx_seq_one_letter_code
_entity_poly.pdbx_strand_id
1 'polypeptide(L)'
;MNLINDIKGTFDQVTGLNTDSGRMFRLYNAAFRRFPDSSGLKYWIDQFSSGANDIRTVSSSFLVSDEFKLRYGENVSDNQYVKTLYINVLNRELDQSGYDYWVGNLSNGIEQRHEVLLGFAESAENKALFTEMTGFG
;
A
#
# COMPACT_ATOMS: atom_id res chain seq x y z
N MET A 1 3.68 17.08 19.55
CA MET A 1 3.92 17.08 18.09
C MET A 1 2.76 17.78 17.39
N ASN A 2 3.05 18.61 16.43
CA ASN A 2 2.01 19.29 15.65
C ASN A 2 1.63 18.40 14.47
N LEU A 3 0.37 18.00 14.37
CA LEU A 3 -0.13 17.12 13.32
C LEU A 3 0.08 17.72 11.91
N ILE A 4 -0.13 19.02 11.76
CA ILE A 4 0.07 19.71 10.48
C ILE A 4 1.54 19.63 10.05
N ASN A 5 2.47 19.82 10.96
CA ASN A 5 3.90 19.73 10.67
C ASN A 5 4.30 18.29 10.33
N ASP A 6 3.70 17.29 10.98
CA ASP A 6 3.98 15.90 10.69
C ASP A 6 3.47 15.52 9.30
N ILE A 7 2.26 15.91 8.92
CA ILE A 7 1.71 15.68 7.58
C ILE A 7 2.59 16.35 6.53
N LYS A 8 2.99 17.59 6.75
CA LYS A 8 3.90 18.30 5.84
C LYS A 8 5.23 17.56 5.70
N GLY A 9 5.82 17.12 6.81
CA GLY A 9 7.07 16.36 6.80
C GLY A 9 6.95 15.05 6.04
N THR A 10 5.78 14.39 6.10
CA THR A 10 5.51 13.18 5.32
C THR A 10 5.50 13.48 3.83
N PHE A 11 4.74 14.51 3.40
CA PHE A 11 4.67 14.87 1.99
C PHE A 11 5.99 15.40 1.44
N ASP A 12 6.77 16.11 2.26
CA ASP A 12 8.08 16.65 1.84
C ASP A 12 9.08 15.54 1.47
N GLN A 13 8.88 14.32 1.96
CA GLN A 13 9.73 13.16 1.63
C GLN A 13 9.40 12.55 0.28
N VAL A 14 8.21 12.82 -0.25
CA VAL A 14 7.75 12.25 -1.52
C VAL A 14 8.28 13.10 -2.66
N THR A 15 9.07 12.50 -3.55
CA THR A 15 9.80 13.22 -4.60
C THR A 15 9.27 12.98 -6.01
N GLY A 16 8.31 12.09 -6.19
CA GLY A 16 7.72 11.83 -7.50
C GLY A 16 6.89 10.57 -7.55
N LEU A 17 6.23 10.37 -8.71
CA LEU A 17 5.34 9.21 -8.93
C LEU A 17 6.11 7.88 -8.96
N ASN A 18 7.21 7.85 -9.71
CA ASN A 18 7.97 6.62 -9.96
C ASN A 18 9.28 6.56 -9.18
N THR A 19 9.33 7.22 -8.03
CA THR A 19 10.48 7.21 -7.13
C THR A 19 10.29 6.20 -6.01
N ASP A 20 11.37 5.84 -5.31
CA ASP A 20 11.30 4.96 -4.15
C ASP A 20 10.39 5.54 -3.07
N SER A 21 10.48 6.85 -2.83
CA SER A 21 9.63 7.53 -1.85
C SER A 21 8.15 7.49 -2.24
N GLY A 22 7.84 7.67 -3.53
CA GLY A 22 6.47 7.58 -4.02
C GLY A 22 5.89 6.17 -3.88
N ARG A 23 6.68 5.16 -4.23
CA ARG A 23 6.28 3.76 -4.08
C ARG A 23 6.06 3.39 -2.62
N MET A 24 6.95 3.82 -1.74
CA MET A 24 6.84 3.54 -0.31
C MET A 24 5.63 4.23 0.31
N PHE A 25 5.37 5.47 -0.07
CA PHE A 25 4.18 6.20 0.37
C PHE A 25 2.90 5.46 -0.03
N ARG A 26 2.81 5.04 -1.30
CA ARG A 26 1.63 4.32 -1.80
C ARG A 26 1.43 2.98 -1.09
N LEU A 27 2.51 2.22 -0.90
CA LEU A 27 2.43 0.93 -0.21
C LEU A 27 1.97 1.11 1.23
N TYR A 28 2.54 2.09 1.95
CA TYR A 28 2.16 2.37 3.33
C TYR A 28 0.69 2.80 3.43
N ASN A 29 0.27 3.71 2.57
CA ASN A 29 -1.11 4.18 2.55
C ASN A 29 -2.09 3.06 2.19
N ALA A 30 -1.73 2.18 1.27
CA ALA A 30 -2.54 1.01 0.92
C ALA A 30 -2.68 0.04 2.09
N ALA A 31 -1.58 -0.26 2.77
CA ALA A 31 -1.56 -1.22 3.86
C ALA A 31 -2.33 -0.71 5.09
N PHE A 32 -2.20 0.55 5.42
CA PHE A 32 -2.68 1.10 6.69
C PHE A 32 -3.81 2.11 6.55
N ARG A 33 -4.19 2.44 5.33
CA ARG A 33 -5.30 3.36 4.99
C ARG A 33 -5.18 4.70 5.73
N ARG A 34 -3.97 5.18 5.90
CA ARG A 34 -3.67 6.49 6.49
C ARG A 34 -2.36 7.01 5.94
N PHE A 35 -2.14 8.31 6.09
CA PHE A 35 -0.83 8.85 5.77
C PHE A 35 0.19 8.32 6.78
N PRO A 36 1.38 7.92 6.31
CA PRO A 36 2.45 7.56 7.24
C PRO A 36 2.87 8.79 8.04
N ASP A 37 3.30 8.58 9.28
CA ASP A 37 3.99 9.63 10.01
C ASP A 37 5.38 9.84 9.37
N SER A 38 5.95 11.04 9.53
CA SER A 38 7.18 11.40 8.81
C SER A 38 8.37 10.52 9.19
N SER A 39 8.49 10.15 10.46
CA SER A 39 9.59 9.28 10.92
C SER A 39 9.42 7.84 10.43
N GLY A 40 8.22 7.33 10.42
CA GLY A 40 7.92 5.98 9.92
C GLY A 40 8.16 5.89 8.42
N LEU A 41 7.72 6.87 7.65
CA LEU A 41 7.96 6.90 6.20
C LEU A 41 9.46 6.97 5.90
N LYS A 42 10.20 7.84 6.61
CA LYS A 42 11.64 7.95 6.46
C LYS A 42 12.34 6.63 6.72
N TYR A 43 11.96 5.92 7.78
CA TYR A 43 12.54 4.62 8.10
C TYR A 43 12.37 3.63 6.93
N TRP A 44 11.15 3.51 6.41
CA TRP A 44 10.88 2.55 5.34
C TRP A 44 11.50 2.97 3.99
N ILE A 45 11.54 4.26 3.69
CA ILE A 45 12.26 4.76 2.50
C ILE A 45 13.74 4.39 2.60
N ASP A 46 14.36 4.60 3.76
CA ASP A 46 15.77 4.27 3.96
C ASP A 46 16.02 2.77 3.82
N GLN A 47 15.15 1.93 4.37
CA GLN A 47 15.25 0.48 4.24
C GLN A 47 15.15 0.02 2.79
N PHE A 48 14.29 0.63 2.01
CA PHE A 48 14.10 0.29 0.61
C PHE A 48 15.24 0.85 -0.26
N SER A 49 15.54 2.13 -0.14
CA SER A 49 16.53 2.82 -0.98
C SER A 49 17.97 2.35 -0.72
N SER A 50 18.27 1.92 0.50
CA SER A 50 19.59 1.38 0.84
C SER A 50 19.81 -0.06 0.34
N GLY A 51 18.75 -0.72 -0.15
CA GLY A 51 18.79 -2.11 -0.55
C GLY A 51 18.75 -3.12 0.61
N ALA A 52 18.54 -2.64 1.85
CA ALA A 52 18.42 -3.52 3.01
C ALA A 52 17.20 -4.43 2.90
N ASN A 53 16.08 -3.91 2.37
CA ASN A 53 14.86 -4.66 2.11
C ASN A 53 14.32 -4.28 0.74
N ASP A 54 13.94 -5.27 -0.07
CA ASP A 54 13.20 -4.98 -1.30
C ASP A 54 11.72 -4.69 -0.96
N ILE A 55 10.96 -4.23 -1.96
CA ILE A 55 9.58 -3.82 -1.73
C ILE A 55 8.67 -5.01 -1.36
N ARG A 56 8.99 -6.21 -1.83
CA ARG A 56 8.25 -7.42 -1.46
C ARG A 56 8.46 -7.76 0.01
N THR A 57 9.69 -7.65 0.50
CA THR A 57 10.01 -7.88 1.91
C THR A 57 9.30 -6.85 2.79
N VAL A 58 9.29 -5.57 2.40
CA VAL A 58 8.57 -4.53 3.14
C VAL A 58 7.08 -4.83 3.17
N SER A 59 6.49 -5.18 2.02
CA SER A 59 5.08 -5.52 1.92
C SER A 59 4.71 -6.70 2.81
N SER A 60 5.54 -7.75 2.81
CA SER A 60 5.36 -8.92 3.69
C SER A 60 5.42 -8.52 5.17
N SER A 61 6.33 -7.63 5.54
CA SER A 61 6.44 -7.13 6.91
C SER A 61 5.18 -6.38 7.34
N PHE A 62 4.57 -5.63 6.43
CA PHE A 62 3.32 -4.91 6.73
C PHE A 62 2.17 -5.87 7.03
N LEU A 63 2.07 -6.97 6.29
CA LEU A 63 0.99 -7.94 6.47
C LEU A 63 0.97 -8.60 7.86
N VAL A 64 2.12 -8.76 8.49
CA VAL A 64 2.20 -9.38 9.80
C VAL A 64 2.06 -8.39 10.96
N SER A 65 1.94 -7.09 10.65
CA SER A 65 1.76 -6.08 11.68
C SER A 65 0.36 -6.13 12.29
N ASP A 66 0.25 -5.72 13.55
CA ASP A 66 -1.04 -5.67 14.24
C ASP A 66 -1.98 -4.67 13.59
N GLU A 67 -1.46 -3.55 13.13
CA GLU A 67 -2.27 -2.52 12.46
C GLU A 67 -2.90 -3.06 11.16
N PHE A 68 -2.15 -3.81 10.37
CA PHE A 68 -2.68 -4.43 9.15
C PHE A 68 -3.80 -5.43 9.48
N LYS A 69 -3.58 -6.26 10.49
CA LYS A 69 -4.57 -7.25 10.93
C LYS A 69 -5.87 -6.60 11.41
N LEU A 70 -5.78 -5.44 12.06
CA LEU A 70 -6.96 -4.67 12.46
C LEU A 70 -7.75 -4.17 11.26
N ARG A 71 -7.08 -3.77 10.18
CA ARG A 71 -7.74 -3.18 9.01
C ARG A 71 -8.25 -4.20 8.00
N TYR A 72 -7.58 -5.34 7.88
CA TYR A 72 -7.91 -6.36 6.88
C TYR A 72 -8.48 -7.64 7.48
N GLY A 73 -8.29 -7.85 8.77
CA GLY A 73 -8.67 -9.09 9.44
C GLY A 73 -7.54 -10.13 9.39
N GLU A 74 -7.54 -11.02 10.37
CA GLU A 74 -6.44 -11.99 10.51
C GLU A 74 -6.73 -13.29 9.78
N ASN A 75 -7.96 -13.82 9.91
CA ASN A 75 -8.32 -15.12 9.36
C ASN A 75 -9.43 -14.99 8.31
N VAL A 76 -9.30 -14.01 7.42
CA VAL A 76 -10.28 -13.79 6.36
C VAL A 76 -9.96 -14.64 5.13
N SER A 77 -10.99 -14.96 4.35
CA SER A 77 -10.83 -15.65 3.08
C SER A 77 -10.13 -14.76 2.05
N ASP A 78 -9.59 -15.37 0.99
CA ASP A 78 -9.01 -14.61 -0.12
C ASP A 78 -10.05 -13.67 -0.74
N ASN A 79 -11.29 -14.12 -0.87
CA ASN A 79 -12.39 -13.31 -1.39
C ASN A 79 -12.60 -12.04 -0.54
N GLN A 80 -12.65 -12.19 0.78
CA GLN A 80 -12.84 -11.06 1.69
C GLN A 80 -11.63 -10.14 1.67
N TYR A 81 -10.43 -10.69 1.61
CA TYR A 81 -9.19 -9.91 1.53
C TYR A 81 -9.19 -8.99 0.30
N VAL A 82 -9.51 -9.55 -0.89
CA VAL A 82 -9.55 -8.76 -2.12
C VAL A 82 -10.65 -7.69 -2.08
N LYS A 83 -11.84 -8.04 -1.57
CA LYS A 83 -12.92 -7.04 -1.40
C LYS A 83 -12.46 -5.86 -0.55
N THR A 84 -11.79 -6.15 0.55
CA THR A 84 -11.28 -5.12 1.46
C THR A 84 -10.21 -4.24 0.79
N LEU A 85 -9.36 -4.83 -0.04
CA LEU A 85 -8.38 -4.07 -0.82
C LEU A 85 -9.03 -3.05 -1.76
N TYR A 86 -10.10 -3.42 -2.45
CA TYR A 86 -10.83 -2.48 -3.29
C TYR A 86 -11.32 -1.27 -2.49
N ILE A 87 -11.92 -1.53 -1.33
CA ILE A 87 -12.44 -0.46 -0.47
C ILE A 87 -11.31 0.37 0.13
N ASN A 88 -10.31 -0.28 0.71
CA ASN A 88 -9.25 0.42 1.45
C ASN A 88 -8.26 1.15 0.56
N VAL A 89 -7.92 0.60 -0.60
CA VAL A 89 -6.91 1.18 -1.48
C VAL A 89 -7.57 2.08 -2.54
N LEU A 90 -8.63 1.60 -3.17
CA LEU A 90 -9.23 2.27 -4.32
C LEU A 90 -10.49 3.05 -3.97
N ASN A 91 -10.97 2.98 -2.74
CA ASN A 91 -12.15 3.70 -2.25
C ASN A 91 -13.41 3.42 -3.08
N ARG A 92 -13.57 2.20 -3.56
CA ARG A 92 -14.74 1.81 -4.35
C ARG A 92 -15.03 0.32 -4.19
N GLU A 93 -16.21 -0.08 -4.64
CA GLU A 93 -16.56 -1.48 -4.71
C GLU A 93 -15.81 -2.17 -5.84
N LEU A 94 -15.68 -3.49 -5.74
CA LEU A 94 -14.98 -4.30 -6.73
C LEU A 94 -15.68 -4.27 -8.08
N ASP A 95 -14.91 -4.43 -9.14
CA ASP A 95 -15.39 -4.85 -10.45
C ASP A 95 -15.18 -6.35 -10.59
N GLN A 96 -16.14 -7.04 -11.19
CA GLN A 96 -16.14 -8.51 -11.16
C GLN A 96 -14.93 -9.12 -11.85
N SER A 97 -14.52 -8.59 -12.99
CA SER A 97 -13.39 -9.15 -13.75
C SER A 97 -12.06 -9.00 -13.00
N GLY A 98 -11.82 -7.84 -12.41
CA GLY A 98 -10.62 -7.59 -11.59
C GLY A 98 -10.61 -8.44 -10.33
N TYR A 99 -11.75 -8.52 -9.65
CA TYR A 99 -11.90 -9.36 -8.47
C TYR A 99 -11.59 -10.82 -8.78
N ASP A 100 -12.16 -11.37 -9.84
CA ASP A 100 -11.91 -12.76 -10.25
C ASP A 100 -10.43 -13.00 -10.57
N TYR A 101 -9.79 -12.04 -11.22
CA TYR A 101 -8.34 -12.09 -11.51
C TYR A 101 -7.51 -12.19 -10.22
N TRP A 102 -7.75 -11.30 -9.27
CA TRP A 102 -6.95 -11.26 -8.03
C TRP A 102 -7.22 -12.48 -7.14
N VAL A 103 -8.48 -12.87 -6.99
CA VAL A 103 -8.84 -14.06 -6.21
C VAL A 103 -8.26 -15.32 -6.85
N GLY A 104 -8.33 -15.41 -8.18
CA GLY A 104 -7.74 -16.53 -8.92
C GLY A 104 -6.24 -16.65 -8.72
N ASN A 105 -5.52 -15.52 -8.71
CA ASN A 105 -4.08 -15.51 -8.46
C ASN A 105 -3.74 -16.03 -7.06
N LEU A 106 -4.52 -15.65 -6.05
CA LEU A 106 -4.32 -16.16 -4.69
C LEU A 106 -4.66 -17.64 -4.58
N SER A 107 -5.81 -18.05 -5.09
CA SER A 107 -6.31 -19.43 -4.99
C SER A 107 -5.43 -20.43 -5.74
N ASN A 108 -4.82 -20.00 -6.83
CA ASN A 108 -3.96 -20.86 -7.66
C ASN A 108 -2.48 -20.76 -7.28
N GLY A 109 -2.15 -20.01 -6.23
CA GLY A 109 -0.77 -19.87 -5.77
C GLY A 109 0.14 -19.08 -6.69
N ILE A 110 -0.42 -18.30 -7.62
CA ILE A 110 0.35 -17.46 -8.54
C ILE A 110 0.96 -16.28 -7.78
N GLU A 111 0.18 -15.69 -6.87
CA GLU A 111 0.61 -14.59 -6.03
C GLU A 111 0.26 -14.86 -4.57
N GLN A 112 1.08 -14.32 -3.66
CA GLN A 112 0.79 -14.29 -2.24
C GLN A 112 0.06 -12.98 -1.88
N ARG A 113 -0.52 -12.91 -0.68
CA ARG A 113 -1.31 -11.73 -0.26
C ARG A 113 -0.49 -10.44 -0.28
N HIS A 114 0.77 -10.48 0.13
CA HIS A 114 1.63 -9.29 0.07
C HIS A 114 1.90 -8.83 -1.37
N GLU A 115 1.95 -9.76 -2.31
CA GLU A 115 2.12 -9.42 -3.73
C GLU A 115 0.85 -8.77 -4.29
N VAL A 116 -0.33 -9.24 -3.88
CA VAL A 116 -1.60 -8.63 -4.28
C VAL A 116 -1.74 -7.23 -3.68
N LEU A 117 -1.35 -7.04 -2.42
CA LEU A 117 -1.31 -5.70 -1.82
C LEU A 117 -0.45 -4.75 -2.64
N LEU A 118 0.74 -5.20 -3.01
CA LEU A 118 1.66 -4.41 -3.83
C LEU A 118 1.06 -4.11 -5.21
N GLY A 119 0.38 -5.08 -5.81
CA GLY A 119 -0.31 -4.90 -7.08
C GLY A 119 -1.38 -3.82 -7.03
N PHE A 120 -2.15 -3.75 -5.95
CA PHE A 120 -3.13 -2.68 -5.73
C PHE A 120 -2.44 -1.33 -5.50
N ALA A 121 -1.40 -1.30 -4.67
CA ALA A 121 -0.66 -0.08 -4.37
C ALA A 121 -0.06 0.55 -5.62
N GLU A 122 0.45 -0.27 -6.54
CA GLU A 122 1.12 0.17 -7.77
C GLU A 122 0.21 0.12 -9.00
N SER A 123 -1.09 -0.12 -8.83
CA SER A 123 -2.05 -0.10 -9.93
C SER A 123 -2.15 1.29 -10.55
N ALA A 124 -2.50 1.34 -11.84
CA ALA A 124 -2.71 2.62 -12.53
C ALA A 124 -3.77 3.47 -11.82
N GLU A 125 -4.83 2.84 -11.33
CA GLU A 125 -5.89 3.53 -10.60
C GLU A 125 -5.36 4.16 -9.31
N ASN A 126 -4.58 3.44 -8.51
CA ASN A 126 -4.03 4.00 -7.28
C ASN A 126 -2.98 5.07 -7.55
N LYS A 127 -2.19 4.93 -8.61
CA LYS A 127 -1.25 5.98 -9.03
C LYS A 127 -1.98 7.26 -9.42
N ALA A 128 -3.15 7.16 -10.05
CA ALA A 128 -3.99 8.33 -10.35
C ALA A 128 -4.48 9.01 -9.07
N LEU A 129 -4.90 8.23 -8.08
CA LEU A 129 -5.29 8.77 -6.77
C LEU A 129 -4.09 9.45 -6.07
N PHE A 130 -2.92 8.85 -6.16
CA PHE A 130 -1.68 9.43 -5.64
C PHE A 130 -1.37 10.77 -6.32
N THR A 131 -1.54 10.87 -7.63
CA THR A 131 -1.33 12.10 -8.39
C THR A 131 -2.31 13.20 -7.94
N GLU A 132 -3.58 12.85 -7.74
CA GLU A 132 -4.57 13.79 -7.22
C GLU A 132 -4.19 14.31 -5.82
N MET A 133 -3.66 13.42 -4.98
CA MET A 133 -3.29 13.74 -3.60
C MET A 133 -2.03 14.59 -3.50
N THR A 134 -1.03 14.31 -4.32
CA THR A 134 0.33 14.87 -4.19
C THR A 134 0.69 15.87 -5.28
N GLY A 135 0.01 15.83 -6.40
CA GLY A 135 0.35 16.63 -7.58
C GLY A 135 1.43 16.04 -8.47
N PHE A 136 2.01 14.90 -8.12
CA PHE A 136 3.00 14.21 -8.93
C PHE A 136 2.34 13.34 -10.00
N GLY A 137 2.81 13.45 -11.24
CA GLY A 137 2.23 12.66 -12.33
C GLY A 137 2.96 12.73 -13.63
#